data_eb4997b2718253a56466c562d690c4bc
#
_entry.id   eb4997b2718253a56466c562d690c4bc
#
_cell.length_a   1.000
_cell.length_b   1.000
_cell.length_c   1.000
_cell.angle_alpha   90.00
_cell.angle_beta   90.00
_cell.angle_gamma   90.00
#
_symmetry.space_group_name_H-M   'P 1'
#
loop_
_entity.id
_entity.type
_entity.pdbx_description
1 polymer ?
#
loop_
_entity_poly.entity_id
_entity_poly.type
_entity_poly.pdbx_seq_one_letter_code
_entity_poly.pdbx_strand_id
1 'polypeptide(L)'
;GMDFVKIQFEQGYGRIRIDKSEDWEQIKPLPADFFTPTLEIVKGIYDIAGANAMILPTVYSPFQMLIQSVGAKTVMAYAQTEPERVKKALEYFTEAIIRYVIACKNIGVDGFYTPTQGGESKFYIIPGFFETFVKPYDIRVMQECNDGTLFNILHICDYEGKYDDLTRFVSYPGQIINAPCEVADQTF
;
A
#
# COMPACT_ATOMS: atom_id res chain seq x y z
N GLY A 1 -4.00 8.65 -2.85
CA GLY A 1 -3.36 7.74 -3.76
C GLY A 1 -2.92 8.39 -5.05
N MET A 2 -3.84 8.93 -5.86
CA MET A 2 -3.46 9.58 -7.13
C MET A 2 -2.60 10.83 -6.94
N ASP A 3 -2.85 11.63 -5.91
CA ASP A 3 -2.07 12.87 -5.67
C ASP A 3 -0.64 12.59 -5.23
N PHE A 4 -0.40 11.50 -4.51
CA PHE A 4 0.97 11.06 -4.22
C PHE A 4 1.74 10.75 -5.50
N VAL A 5 1.14 10.02 -6.42
CA VAL A 5 1.71 9.74 -7.75
C VAL A 5 1.90 11.03 -8.55
N LYS A 6 0.94 11.96 -8.48
CA LYS A 6 1.01 13.26 -9.19
C LYS A 6 2.14 14.14 -8.67
N ILE A 7 2.28 14.29 -7.36
CA ILE A 7 3.40 15.06 -6.77
C ILE A 7 4.75 14.46 -7.17
N GLN A 8 4.84 13.15 -7.25
CA GLN A 8 6.04 12.47 -7.72
C GLN A 8 6.30 12.66 -9.22
N PHE A 9 5.25 12.68 -10.05
CA PHE A 9 5.38 12.94 -11.49
C PHE A 9 5.76 14.37 -11.80
N GLU A 10 5.31 15.35 -11.05
CA GLU A 10 5.67 16.77 -11.23
C GLU A 10 7.14 17.06 -10.90
N GLN A 11 7.79 16.21 -10.09
CA GLN A 11 9.22 16.29 -9.77
C GLN A 11 10.12 15.46 -10.70
N GLY A 12 9.77 15.33 -11.98
CA GLY A 12 10.58 14.62 -12.96
C GLY A 12 10.59 13.11 -12.78
N TYR A 13 9.45 12.48 -13.04
CA TYR A 13 9.12 11.08 -12.71
C TYR A 13 9.03 10.81 -11.22
N GLY A 14 8.95 11.85 -10.41
CA GLY A 14 8.46 11.88 -9.05
C GLY A 14 9.13 10.95 -8.06
N ARG A 15 10.23 10.35 -8.43
CA ARG A 15 10.93 9.44 -7.54
C ARG A 15 11.98 10.20 -6.76
N ILE A 16 12.00 9.94 -5.47
CA ILE A 16 13.12 10.34 -4.63
C ILE A 16 14.32 9.53 -5.11
N ARG A 17 15.34 10.22 -5.57
CA ARG A 17 16.58 9.59 -6.04
C ARG A 17 17.45 9.23 -4.86
N ILE A 18 17.74 7.94 -4.74
CA ILE A 18 18.63 7.38 -3.71
C ILE A 18 19.91 6.91 -4.41
N ASP A 19 20.93 7.75 -4.42
CA ASP A 19 22.26 7.42 -4.95
C ASP A 19 23.21 6.91 -3.85
N LYS A 20 22.98 7.33 -2.60
CA LYS A 20 23.76 6.99 -1.43
C LYS A 20 22.89 6.86 -0.19
N SER A 21 23.43 6.29 0.86
CA SER A 21 22.72 5.98 2.11
C SER A 21 22.03 7.19 2.73
N GLU A 22 22.70 8.36 2.73
CA GLU A 22 22.16 9.58 3.33
C GLU A 22 20.93 10.11 2.61
N ASP A 23 20.72 9.75 1.34
CA ASP A 23 19.57 10.21 0.57
C ASP A 23 18.23 9.68 1.11
N TRP A 24 18.26 8.58 1.88
CA TRP A 24 17.09 8.08 2.60
C TRP A 24 16.52 9.08 3.61
N GLU A 25 17.32 10.03 4.09
CA GLU A 25 16.87 11.10 4.96
C GLU A 25 15.96 12.13 4.25
N GLN A 26 15.82 12.05 2.92
CA GLN A 26 14.83 12.82 2.16
C GLN A 26 13.40 12.29 2.40
N ILE A 27 13.27 11.01 2.72
CA ILE A 27 11.97 10.42 3.06
C ILE A 27 11.62 10.84 4.48
N LYS A 28 10.56 11.62 4.60
CA LYS A 28 10.07 12.20 5.86
C LYS A 28 8.65 11.73 6.14
N PRO A 29 8.19 11.81 7.39
CA PRO A 29 6.77 11.67 7.69
C PRO A 29 5.94 12.57 6.77
N LEU A 30 4.88 12.03 6.17
CA LEU A 30 4.00 12.83 5.33
C LEU A 30 3.23 13.85 6.20
N PRO A 31 3.05 15.10 5.71
CA PRO A 31 2.28 16.11 6.42
C PRO A 31 0.87 15.63 6.80
N ALA A 32 0.29 16.21 7.84
CA ALA A 32 -1.04 15.80 8.32
C ALA A 32 -2.14 16.03 7.27
N ASP A 33 -1.98 17.04 6.45
CA ASP A 33 -2.90 17.46 5.40
C ASP A 33 -2.60 16.84 4.03
N PHE A 34 -1.61 15.95 3.93
CA PHE A 34 -1.17 15.35 2.67
C PHE A 34 -2.32 14.73 1.87
N PHE A 35 -3.25 14.07 2.54
CA PHE A 35 -4.39 13.43 1.90
C PHE A 35 -5.64 14.31 1.78
N THR A 36 -5.60 15.58 2.18
CA THR A 36 -6.76 16.48 2.13
C THR A 36 -7.43 16.52 0.76
N PRO A 37 -6.72 16.70 -0.36
CA PRO A 37 -7.38 16.71 -1.68
C PRO A 37 -8.08 15.38 -2.02
N THR A 38 -7.46 14.26 -1.64
CA THR A 38 -8.05 12.93 -1.84
C THR A 38 -9.30 12.73 -0.97
N LEU A 39 -9.26 13.20 0.27
CA LEU A 39 -10.41 13.14 1.19
C LEU A 39 -11.58 14.00 0.72
N GLU A 40 -11.33 15.17 0.12
CA GLU A 40 -12.35 16.00 -0.50
C GLU A 40 -13.05 15.27 -1.65
N ILE A 41 -12.28 14.53 -2.48
CA ILE A 41 -12.85 13.70 -3.55
C ILE A 41 -13.70 12.57 -2.96
N VAL A 42 -13.19 11.83 -1.96
CA VAL A 42 -13.93 10.75 -1.30
C VAL A 42 -15.23 11.27 -0.71
N LYS A 43 -15.17 12.42 -0.02
CA LYS A 43 -16.35 13.06 0.55
C LYS A 43 -17.36 13.48 -0.52
N GLY A 44 -16.90 14.08 -1.61
CA GLY A 44 -17.76 14.47 -2.72
C GLY A 44 -18.47 13.28 -3.36
N ILE A 45 -17.77 12.15 -3.53
CA ILE A 45 -18.38 10.91 -4.03
C ILE A 45 -19.41 10.38 -3.03
N TYR A 46 -19.06 10.36 -1.74
CA TYR A 46 -19.95 9.91 -0.68
C TYR A 46 -21.23 10.75 -0.60
N ASP A 47 -21.12 12.07 -0.67
CA ASP A 47 -22.26 12.99 -0.63
C ASP A 47 -23.24 12.78 -1.81
N ILE A 48 -22.72 12.36 -2.97
CA ILE A 48 -23.53 12.14 -4.18
C ILE A 48 -24.13 10.73 -4.23
N ALA A 49 -23.35 9.73 -3.87
CA ALA A 49 -23.66 8.32 -4.14
C ALA A 49 -23.87 7.45 -2.90
N GLY A 50 -23.41 7.89 -1.71
CA GLY A 50 -23.37 7.04 -0.51
C GLY A 50 -24.71 6.47 -0.05
N ALA A 51 -25.85 7.11 -0.39
CA ALA A 51 -27.17 6.56 -0.10
C ALA A 51 -27.59 5.41 -1.04
N ASN A 52 -26.94 5.25 -2.20
CA ASN A 52 -27.36 4.35 -3.27
C ASN A 52 -26.26 3.40 -3.76
N ALA A 53 -25.03 3.57 -3.28
CA ALA A 53 -23.89 2.76 -3.68
C ALA A 53 -22.92 2.59 -2.51
N MET A 54 -22.23 1.45 -2.48
CA MET A 54 -21.14 1.23 -1.53
C MET A 54 -19.90 2.03 -1.97
N ILE A 55 -19.31 2.73 -1.03
CA ILE A 55 -18.12 3.55 -1.27
C ILE A 55 -16.90 2.86 -0.62
N LEU A 56 -16.01 2.38 -1.48
CA LEU A 56 -14.80 1.65 -1.08
C LEU A 56 -13.55 2.36 -1.61
N PRO A 57 -12.99 3.34 -0.90
CA PRO A 57 -11.75 3.98 -1.31
C PRO A 57 -10.61 2.98 -1.45
N THR A 58 -9.75 3.17 -2.44
CA THR A 58 -8.53 2.40 -2.59
C THR A 58 -7.47 2.88 -1.59
N VAL A 59 -6.89 1.94 -0.85
CA VAL A 59 -5.82 2.18 0.12
C VAL A 59 -4.59 1.39 -0.30
N TYR A 60 -3.63 2.05 -0.92
CA TYR A 60 -2.37 1.42 -1.33
C TYR A 60 -1.56 0.91 -0.14
N SER A 61 -0.86 -0.21 -0.33
CA SER A 61 0.02 -0.74 0.70
C SER A 61 1.23 0.16 0.94
N PRO A 62 1.78 0.18 2.17
CA PRO A 62 2.99 0.95 2.48
C PRO A 62 4.17 0.58 1.59
N PHE A 63 4.35 -0.71 1.31
CA PHE A 63 5.39 -1.19 0.42
C PHE A 63 5.20 -0.68 -1.02
N GLN A 64 3.98 -0.70 -1.54
CA GLN A 64 3.68 -0.17 -2.87
C GLN A 64 4.00 1.33 -2.96
N MET A 65 3.63 2.10 -1.95
CA MET A 65 3.98 3.52 -1.90
C MET A 65 5.50 3.74 -1.88
N LEU A 66 6.23 2.94 -1.13
CA LEU A 66 7.69 3.03 -1.06
C LEU A 66 8.34 2.70 -2.41
N ILE A 67 7.97 1.59 -3.07
CA ILE A 67 8.57 1.24 -4.36
C ILE A 67 8.19 2.22 -5.48
N GLN A 68 7.03 2.84 -5.41
CA GLN A 68 6.67 3.93 -6.32
C GLN A 68 7.49 5.19 -6.05
N SER A 69 7.88 5.44 -4.81
CA SER A 69 8.66 6.60 -4.40
C SER A 69 10.13 6.51 -4.80
N VAL A 70 10.78 5.36 -4.56
CA VAL A 70 12.24 5.22 -4.73
C VAL A 70 12.65 4.14 -5.74
N GLY A 71 11.70 3.31 -6.18
CA GLY A 71 11.93 2.21 -7.10
C GLY A 71 12.23 0.87 -6.40
N ALA A 72 11.64 -0.22 -6.93
CA ALA A 72 11.75 -1.55 -6.35
C ALA A 72 13.21 -2.04 -6.22
N LYS A 73 14.05 -1.80 -7.24
CA LYS A 73 15.47 -2.20 -7.22
C LYS A 73 16.23 -1.53 -6.06
N THR A 74 15.98 -0.25 -5.82
CA THR A 74 16.59 0.50 -4.72
C THR A 74 16.15 -0.07 -3.38
N VAL A 75 14.83 -0.31 -3.20
CA VAL A 75 14.31 -0.89 -1.96
C VAL A 75 14.92 -2.25 -1.70
N MET A 76 15.01 -3.14 -2.70
CA MET A 76 15.62 -4.46 -2.56
C MET A 76 17.09 -4.41 -2.20
N ALA A 77 17.88 -3.52 -2.82
CA ALA A 77 19.29 -3.36 -2.51
C ALA A 77 19.51 -2.92 -1.05
N TYR A 78 18.77 -1.91 -0.60
CA TYR A 78 18.89 -1.41 0.76
C TYR A 78 18.25 -2.32 1.82
N ALA A 79 17.24 -3.12 1.45
CA ALA A 79 16.72 -4.15 2.34
C ALA A 79 17.77 -5.19 2.75
N GLN A 80 18.77 -5.43 1.88
CA GLN A 80 19.90 -6.33 2.18
C GLN A 80 21.04 -5.65 2.95
N THR A 81 21.33 -4.38 2.65
CA THR A 81 22.52 -3.70 3.18
C THR A 81 22.23 -2.80 4.37
N GLU A 82 21.08 -2.12 4.36
CA GLU A 82 20.68 -1.16 5.39
C GLU A 82 19.16 -1.27 5.69
N PRO A 83 18.68 -2.42 6.20
CA PRO A 83 17.26 -2.73 6.37
C PRO A 83 16.51 -1.71 7.22
N GLU A 84 17.16 -1.10 8.19
CA GLU A 84 16.53 -0.15 9.10
C GLU A 84 16.09 1.16 8.39
N ARG A 85 16.76 1.56 7.31
CA ARG A 85 16.31 2.70 6.48
C ARG A 85 15.02 2.39 5.76
N VAL A 86 14.93 1.19 5.19
CA VAL A 86 13.72 0.71 4.50
C VAL A 86 12.56 0.62 5.49
N LYS A 87 12.77 0.03 6.67
CA LYS A 87 11.75 -0.07 7.72
C LYS A 87 11.27 1.31 8.20
N LYS A 88 12.20 2.25 8.41
CA LYS A 88 11.86 3.63 8.80
C LYS A 88 10.96 4.31 7.77
N ALA A 89 11.27 4.15 6.48
CA ALA A 89 10.45 4.69 5.41
C ALA A 89 9.06 4.03 5.36
N LEU A 90 8.99 2.70 5.48
CA LEU A 90 7.73 1.96 5.54
C LEU A 90 6.87 2.41 6.73
N GLU A 91 7.47 2.69 7.88
CA GLU A 91 6.76 3.22 9.05
C GLU A 91 6.10 4.57 8.75
N TYR A 92 6.81 5.50 8.11
CA TYR A 92 6.25 6.80 7.74
C TYR A 92 5.04 6.68 6.80
N PHE A 93 5.12 5.80 5.80
CA PHE A 93 3.98 5.55 4.92
C PHE A 93 2.82 4.87 5.65
N THR A 94 3.11 3.89 6.50
CA THR A 94 2.09 3.17 7.28
C THR A 94 1.28 4.13 8.15
N GLU A 95 1.96 4.98 8.92
CA GLU A 95 1.30 5.97 9.77
C GLU A 95 0.45 6.97 8.97
N ALA A 96 0.96 7.42 7.82
CA ALA A 96 0.21 8.33 6.96
C ALA A 96 -1.05 7.67 6.38
N ILE A 97 -0.93 6.42 5.92
CA ILE A 97 -2.06 5.66 5.37
C ILE A 97 -3.11 5.39 6.45
N ILE A 98 -2.71 5.04 7.67
CA ILE A 98 -3.63 4.85 8.79
C ILE A 98 -4.42 6.14 9.07
N ARG A 99 -3.77 7.30 9.07
CA ARG A 99 -4.48 8.58 9.20
C ARG A 99 -5.51 8.80 8.09
N TYR A 100 -5.16 8.44 6.85
CA TYR A 100 -6.08 8.52 5.71
C TYR A 100 -7.29 7.58 5.90
N VAL A 101 -7.05 6.34 6.31
CA VAL A 101 -8.11 5.36 6.58
C VAL A 101 -9.09 5.88 7.65
N ILE A 102 -8.56 6.38 8.77
CA ILE A 102 -9.37 6.96 9.85
C ILE A 102 -10.22 8.13 9.34
N ALA A 103 -9.64 9.01 8.52
CA ALA A 103 -10.37 10.13 7.94
C ALA A 103 -11.47 9.68 6.98
N CYS A 104 -11.23 8.65 6.16
CA CYS A 104 -12.26 8.05 5.30
C CYS A 104 -13.40 7.42 6.13
N LYS A 105 -13.08 6.71 7.21
CA LYS A 105 -14.11 6.17 8.13
C LYS A 105 -14.99 7.29 8.71
N ASN A 106 -14.40 8.42 9.07
CA ASN A 106 -15.14 9.58 9.57
C ASN A 106 -16.06 10.24 8.52
N ILE A 107 -15.79 10.04 7.22
CA ILE A 107 -16.70 10.42 6.13
C ILE A 107 -17.92 9.48 6.08
N GLY A 108 -17.74 8.22 6.50
CA GLY A 108 -18.82 7.21 6.53
C GLY A 108 -18.73 6.18 5.41
N VAL A 109 -17.54 5.93 4.85
CA VAL A 109 -17.33 4.90 3.81
C VAL A 109 -17.70 3.50 4.32
N ASP A 110 -18.13 2.61 3.42
CA ASP A 110 -18.61 1.27 3.78
C ASP A 110 -17.48 0.29 4.03
N GLY A 111 -16.31 0.55 3.48
CA GLY A 111 -15.12 -0.28 3.61
C GLY A 111 -14.00 0.21 2.70
N PHE A 112 -13.09 -0.70 2.35
CA PHE A 112 -11.88 -0.36 1.60
C PHE A 112 -11.51 -1.41 0.56
N TYR A 113 -10.90 -0.96 -0.53
CA TYR A 113 -10.20 -1.80 -1.47
C TYR A 113 -8.69 -1.66 -1.20
N THR A 114 -8.07 -2.75 -0.72
CA THR A 114 -6.69 -2.75 -0.21
C THR A 114 -5.77 -3.60 -1.10
N PRO A 115 -5.14 -3.01 -2.13
CA PRO A 115 -4.14 -3.72 -2.91
C PRO A 115 -2.85 -3.94 -2.11
N THR A 116 -2.27 -5.13 -2.23
CA THR A 116 -0.95 -5.47 -1.72
C THR A 116 0.00 -5.89 -2.84
N GLN A 117 1.27 -5.56 -2.69
CA GLN A 117 2.39 -5.95 -3.55
C GLN A 117 3.58 -6.37 -2.70
N GLY A 118 4.55 -7.04 -3.31
CA GLY A 118 5.78 -7.48 -2.64
C GLY A 118 5.77 -8.95 -2.24
N GLY A 119 4.67 -9.66 -2.51
CA GLY A 119 4.56 -11.10 -2.36
C GLY A 119 4.86 -11.90 -3.63
N GLU A 120 5.21 -11.22 -4.73
CA GLU A 120 5.53 -11.85 -6.00
C GLU A 120 6.89 -12.56 -5.95
N SER A 121 7.03 -13.62 -6.75
CA SER A 121 8.24 -14.49 -6.77
C SER A 121 9.55 -13.73 -6.99
N LYS A 122 9.52 -12.61 -7.70
CA LYS A 122 10.71 -11.78 -7.91
C LYS A 122 11.35 -11.23 -6.62
N PHE A 123 10.60 -11.14 -5.53
CA PHE A 123 11.12 -10.69 -4.23
C PHE A 123 11.70 -11.82 -3.38
N TYR A 124 11.56 -13.10 -3.80
CA TYR A 124 12.04 -14.26 -3.03
C TYR A 124 13.55 -14.42 -3.01
N ILE A 125 14.26 -13.66 -3.85
CA ILE A 125 15.74 -13.64 -3.82
C ILE A 125 16.32 -13.13 -2.50
N ILE A 126 15.50 -12.45 -1.69
CA ILE A 126 15.84 -12.02 -0.33
C ILE A 126 15.03 -12.88 0.64
N PRO A 127 15.64 -13.83 1.36
CA PRO A 127 14.90 -14.65 2.33
C PRO A 127 14.17 -13.82 3.38
N GLY A 128 12.90 -14.14 3.64
CA GLY A 128 12.09 -13.43 4.62
C GLY A 128 11.71 -11.99 4.25
N PHE A 129 11.90 -11.59 2.98
CA PHE A 129 11.60 -10.22 2.54
C PHE A 129 10.15 -9.84 2.80
N PHE A 130 9.21 -10.68 2.39
CA PHE A 130 7.78 -10.43 2.55
C PHE A 130 7.39 -10.28 4.02
N GLU A 131 7.86 -11.18 4.87
CA GLU A 131 7.60 -11.21 6.31
C GLU A 131 8.22 -10.03 7.05
N THR A 132 9.28 -9.44 6.50
CA THR A 132 10.02 -8.34 7.15
C THR A 132 9.58 -6.96 6.65
N PHE A 133 9.36 -6.80 5.34
CA PHE A 133 9.20 -5.48 4.72
C PHE A 133 7.81 -5.24 4.12
N VAL A 134 6.95 -6.26 4.05
CA VAL A 134 5.61 -6.12 3.46
C VAL A 134 4.54 -6.41 4.49
N LYS A 135 4.43 -7.67 4.90
CA LYS A 135 3.34 -8.19 5.71
C LYS A 135 3.06 -7.41 7.01
N PRO A 136 4.05 -7.02 7.83
CA PRO A 136 3.78 -6.34 9.10
C PRO A 136 3.10 -4.98 8.91
N TYR A 137 3.49 -4.26 7.87
CA TYR A 137 2.96 -2.94 7.54
C TYR A 137 1.58 -3.04 6.91
N ASP A 138 1.39 -3.98 5.99
CA ASP A 138 0.10 -4.26 5.37
C ASP A 138 -0.96 -4.63 6.40
N ILE A 139 -0.62 -5.58 7.30
CA ILE A 139 -1.54 -6.04 8.35
C ILE A 139 -2.01 -4.89 9.24
N ARG A 140 -1.12 -3.98 9.62
CA ARG A 140 -1.49 -2.81 10.44
C ARG A 140 -2.50 -1.91 9.73
N VAL A 141 -2.26 -1.60 8.45
CA VAL A 141 -3.20 -0.79 7.65
C VAL A 141 -4.52 -1.51 7.47
N MET A 142 -4.50 -2.80 7.12
CA MET A 142 -5.71 -3.57 6.84
C MET A 142 -6.52 -3.84 8.11
N GLN A 143 -5.88 -4.01 9.27
CA GLN A 143 -6.58 -4.06 10.54
C GLN A 143 -7.34 -2.77 10.82
N GLU A 144 -6.71 -1.62 10.59
CA GLU A 144 -7.40 -0.33 10.71
C GLU A 144 -8.56 -0.19 9.71
N CYS A 145 -8.37 -0.66 8.47
CA CYS A 145 -9.46 -0.70 7.47
C CYS A 145 -10.64 -1.55 7.94
N ASN A 146 -10.38 -2.70 8.58
CA ASN A 146 -11.41 -3.64 9.01
C ASN A 146 -12.06 -3.27 10.35
N ASP A 147 -11.47 -2.36 11.11
CA ASP A 147 -12.03 -1.89 12.37
C ASP A 147 -13.19 -0.91 12.10
N GLY A 148 -14.40 -1.36 12.41
CA GLY A 148 -15.62 -0.56 12.28
C GLY A 148 -16.17 -0.42 10.88
N THR A 149 -15.65 -1.14 9.88
CA THR A 149 -16.21 -1.23 8.53
C THR A 149 -16.60 -2.68 8.19
N LEU A 150 -17.54 -2.85 7.26
CA LEU A 150 -18.16 -4.16 6.98
C LEU A 150 -17.75 -4.76 5.64
N PHE A 151 -17.10 -4.01 4.76
CA PHE A 151 -16.91 -4.44 3.37
C PHE A 151 -15.50 -4.14 2.87
N ASN A 152 -14.56 -5.02 3.18
CA ASN A 152 -13.16 -4.84 2.80
C ASN A 152 -12.71 -5.89 1.80
N ILE A 153 -12.10 -5.44 0.71
CA ILE A 153 -11.58 -6.27 -0.35
C ILE A 153 -10.06 -6.29 -0.26
N LEU A 154 -9.49 -7.44 0.03
CA LEU A 154 -8.07 -7.70 -0.17
C LEU A 154 -7.82 -7.95 -1.66
N HIS A 155 -7.03 -7.09 -2.30
CA HIS A 155 -6.57 -7.31 -3.67
C HIS A 155 -5.11 -7.73 -3.66
N ILE A 156 -4.85 -8.97 -4.05
CA ILE A 156 -3.50 -9.49 -4.27
C ILE A 156 -3.10 -9.13 -5.69
N CYS A 157 -2.27 -8.08 -5.82
CA CYS A 157 -1.94 -7.46 -7.09
C CYS A 157 -0.83 -8.23 -7.81
N ASP A 158 -1.06 -8.62 -9.06
CA ASP A 158 -0.11 -9.33 -9.92
C ASP A 158 0.55 -8.45 -11.00
N TYR A 159 0.37 -7.13 -10.91
CA TYR A 159 0.85 -6.17 -11.91
C TYR A 159 2.36 -6.28 -12.20
N GLU A 160 3.14 -6.56 -11.18
CA GLU A 160 4.61 -6.55 -11.26
C GLU A 160 5.24 -7.96 -11.37
N GLY A 161 4.44 -9.03 -11.36
CA GLY A 161 4.98 -10.37 -11.44
C GLY A 161 4.00 -11.46 -11.05
N LYS A 162 4.47 -12.70 -11.14
CA LYS A 162 3.68 -13.89 -10.83
C LYS A 162 3.82 -14.30 -9.36
N TYR A 163 2.85 -15.04 -8.90
CA TYR A 163 2.86 -15.70 -7.60
C TYR A 163 3.07 -17.21 -7.79
N ASP A 164 3.93 -17.78 -6.96
CA ASP A 164 4.09 -19.23 -6.86
C ASP A 164 3.11 -19.81 -5.84
N ASP A 165 2.71 -18.99 -4.86
CA ASP A 165 1.87 -19.39 -3.75
C ASP A 165 1.14 -18.18 -3.14
N LEU A 166 -0.13 -18.35 -2.82
CA LEU A 166 -0.95 -17.34 -2.16
C LEU A 166 -1.16 -17.61 -0.66
N THR A 167 -0.64 -18.71 -0.10
CA THR A 167 -0.85 -19.07 1.31
C THR A 167 -0.30 -18.04 2.29
N ARG A 168 0.70 -17.24 1.87
CA ARG A 168 1.24 -16.13 2.67
C ARG A 168 0.21 -15.07 3.05
N PHE A 169 -0.88 -14.98 2.29
CA PHE A 169 -1.97 -14.02 2.52
C PHE A 169 -3.11 -14.54 3.38
N VAL A 170 -3.08 -15.82 3.80
CA VAL A 170 -4.16 -16.45 4.60
C VAL A 170 -4.48 -15.66 5.88
N SER A 171 -3.52 -14.99 6.47
CA SER A 171 -3.71 -14.18 7.69
C SER A 171 -4.08 -12.72 7.44
N TYR A 172 -4.23 -12.33 6.18
CA TYR A 172 -4.61 -10.96 5.85
C TYR A 172 -6.09 -10.72 6.15
N PRO A 173 -6.44 -9.61 6.78
CA PRO A 173 -7.84 -9.27 7.02
C PRO A 173 -8.53 -8.84 5.73
N GLY A 174 -9.84 -9.12 5.64
CA GLY A 174 -10.69 -8.78 4.51
C GLY A 174 -11.85 -9.77 4.41
N GLN A 175 -13.00 -9.32 3.93
CA GLN A 175 -14.19 -10.16 3.73
C GLN A 175 -14.23 -10.75 2.34
N ILE A 176 -13.60 -10.09 1.38
CA ILE A 176 -13.53 -10.51 -0.02
C ILE A 176 -12.07 -10.55 -0.45
N ILE A 177 -11.71 -11.59 -1.21
CA ILE A 177 -10.37 -11.72 -1.80
C ILE A 177 -10.52 -11.58 -3.32
N ASN A 178 -9.77 -10.66 -3.89
CA ASN A 178 -9.54 -10.51 -5.32
C ASN A 178 -8.08 -10.86 -5.59
N ALA A 179 -7.83 -11.97 -6.26
CA ALA A 179 -6.51 -12.52 -6.49
C ALA A 179 -6.30 -12.87 -7.97
N PRO A 180 -5.04 -13.10 -8.41
CA PRO A 180 -4.73 -13.61 -9.74
C PRO A 180 -5.46 -14.93 -10.01
N CYS A 181 -5.90 -15.12 -11.25
CA CYS A 181 -6.50 -16.39 -11.66
C CYS A 181 -5.46 -17.46 -12.03
N GLU A 182 -4.20 -17.08 -12.16
CA GLU A 182 -3.07 -17.98 -12.43
C GLU A 182 -2.06 -17.89 -11.29
N VAL A 183 -1.75 -19.02 -10.67
CA VAL A 183 -0.74 -19.16 -9.63
C VAL A 183 0.07 -20.42 -9.90
N ALA A 184 1.39 -20.34 -9.94
CA ALA A 184 2.29 -21.47 -10.21
C ALA A 184 1.90 -22.26 -11.46
N ASP A 185 1.57 -21.56 -12.56
CA ASP A 185 1.11 -22.14 -13.84
C ASP A 185 -0.22 -22.92 -13.76
N GLN A 186 -0.99 -22.76 -12.69
CA GLN A 186 -2.34 -23.28 -12.54
C GLN A 186 -3.37 -22.14 -12.67
N THR A 187 -4.47 -22.43 -13.37
CA THR A 187 -5.62 -21.52 -13.50
C THR A 187 -6.73 -21.94 -12.55
N PHE A 188 -7.34 -20.98 -11.83
CA PHE A 188 -8.46 -21.20 -10.90
C PHE A 188 -9.78 -20.75 -11.50
#